data_2c701d0ec06e263e8003dd86b8f3a200
#
_entry.id   2c701d0ec06e263e8003dd86b8f3a200
#
_cell.length_a   1.000
_cell.length_b   1.000
_cell.length_c   1.000
_cell.angle_alpha   90.00
_cell.angle_beta   90.00
_cell.angle_gamma   90.00
#
_symmetry.space_group_name_H-M   'P 1'
#
loop_
_entity.id
_entity.type
_entity.pdbx_description
1 polymer ?
#
loop_
_entity_poly.entity_id
_entity_poly.type
_entity_poly.pdbx_seq_one_letter_code
_entity_poly.pdbx_strand_id
1 'polypeptide(L)'
;VICLTGCSHVDKTDVQAVITNELDLLKNLDSDTTQKYVSYKELFPDATKEIKLSNEVKEVFSLFFQDFDYQILDLDVDEDKKEATASLRLSTIDAASLAKDYGEASLKNAILKAADSEEQATEKNTDSMEERYLLLDQLLSNNNYATVERECTVELCNKGSNDDKDEWEIIRSHSLENNLVGGLMTYLSDNNLLSPEETLTVYLNTLKTMNTEQMGNYLGIESLFNTSDTDKNSIAAALVELFHSTFDFNISSCDEESYNAVIQTKITTFD
;
A
#
# COMPACT_ATOMS: atom_id res chain seq x y z
N VAL A 1 6.14 65.89 -3.86
CA VAL A 1 5.25 64.74 -4.15
C VAL A 1 5.99 63.53 -3.64
N ILE A 2 5.54 62.98 -2.50
CA ILE A 2 6.08 61.73 -1.91
C ILE A 2 5.20 60.62 -2.48
N CYS A 3 5.74 59.86 -3.44
CA CYS A 3 5.11 58.60 -3.85
C CYS A 3 5.36 57.59 -2.73
N LEU A 4 4.36 57.32 -1.93
CA LEU A 4 4.30 56.13 -1.10
C LEU A 4 3.98 54.95 -2.04
N THR A 5 5.05 54.28 -2.51
CA THR A 5 4.91 52.92 -3.03
C THR A 5 4.54 52.04 -1.85
N GLY A 6 3.24 51.73 -1.73
CA GLY A 6 2.78 50.66 -0.85
C GLY A 6 3.32 49.35 -1.41
N CYS A 7 4.44 48.85 -0.88
CA CYS A 7 4.74 47.42 -1.00
C CYS A 7 3.65 46.71 -0.25
N SER A 8 2.79 46.02 -0.96
CA SER A 8 1.94 44.98 -0.40
C SER A 8 2.90 43.86 0.02
N HIS A 9 3.32 43.86 1.27
CA HIS A 9 4.10 42.77 1.82
C HIS A 9 3.13 41.59 1.96
N VAL A 10 3.29 40.58 1.13
CA VAL A 10 2.54 39.31 1.32
C VAL A 10 2.94 38.82 2.70
N ASP A 11 1.95 38.73 3.57
CA ASP A 11 2.21 38.26 4.92
C ASP A 11 2.44 36.72 4.85
N LYS A 12 3.66 36.27 5.22
CA LYS A 12 3.96 34.83 5.38
C LYS A 12 2.89 34.11 6.21
N THR A 13 2.19 34.83 7.05
CA THR A 13 1.08 34.34 7.88
C THR A 13 -0.07 33.80 7.04
N ASP A 14 -0.39 34.45 5.92
CA ASP A 14 -1.50 33.99 5.05
C ASP A 14 -1.15 32.69 4.34
N VAL A 15 0.08 32.58 3.83
CA VAL A 15 0.59 31.34 3.22
C VAL A 15 0.65 30.20 4.25
N GLN A 16 1.18 30.49 5.44
CA GLN A 16 1.23 29.53 6.53
C GLN A 16 -0.16 29.06 6.94
N ALA A 17 -1.15 29.96 6.97
CA ALA A 17 -2.53 29.62 7.31
C ALA A 17 -3.16 28.64 6.31
N VAL A 18 -2.85 28.77 5.01
CA VAL A 18 -3.33 27.83 3.98
C VAL A 18 -2.77 26.43 4.23
N ILE A 19 -1.47 26.32 4.49
CA ILE A 19 -0.83 25.02 4.80
C ILE A 19 -1.45 24.42 6.06
N THR A 20 -1.54 25.22 7.12
CA THR A 20 -2.08 24.75 8.41
C THR A 20 -3.51 24.29 8.28
N ASN A 21 -4.37 25.06 7.61
CA ASN A 21 -5.77 24.71 7.43
C ASN A 21 -5.93 23.37 6.69
N GLU A 22 -5.18 23.15 5.63
CA GLU A 22 -5.26 21.93 4.82
C GLU A 22 -4.72 20.70 5.59
N LEU A 23 -3.56 20.84 6.24
CA LEU A 23 -2.96 19.74 6.99
C LEU A 23 -3.69 19.43 8.30
N ASP A 24 -4.32 20.43 8.93
CA ASP A 24 -5.18 20.21 10.10
C ASP A 24 -6.46 19.43 9.72
N LEU A 25 -6.98 19.61 8.50
CA LEU A 25 -8.09 18.78 8.02
C LEU A 25 -7.66 17.31 7.89
N LEU A 26 -6.45 17.03 7.37
CA LEU A 26 -5.90 15.67 7.34
C LEU A 26 -5.72 15.11 8.75
N LYS A 27 -5.12 15.88 9.65
CA LYS A 27 -4.90 15.49 11.05
C LYS A 27 -6.20 15.22 11.81
N ASN A 28 -7.27 15.93 11.45
CA ASN A 28 -8.61 15.73 12.02
C ASN A 28 -9.46 14.71 11.24
N LEU A 29 -8.86 13.99 10.29
CA LEU A 29 -9.49 12.93 9.50
C LEU A 29 -10.71 13.40 8.69
N ASP A 30 -10.64 14.64 8.16
CA ASP A 30 -11.70 15.15 7.29
C ASP A 30 -11.82 14.25 6.03
N SER A 31 -13.01 13.71 5.82
CA SER A 31 -13.26 12.69 4.80
C SER A 31 -12.97 13.17 3.38
N ASP A 32 -13.31 14.41 3.07
CA ASP A 32 -13.11 14.96 1.72
C ASP A 32 -11.62 15.21 1.47
N THR A 33 -10.91 15.73 2.47
CA THR A 33 -9.48 16.02 2.39
C THR A 33 -8.67 14.73 2.36
N THR A 34 -8.99 13.72 3.17
CA THR A 34 -8.30 12.42 3.14
C THR A 34 -8.47 11.76 1.77
N GLN A 35 -9.67 11.73 1.19
CA GLN A 35 -9.91 11.20 -0.15
C GLN A 35 -9.21 11.99 -1.27
N LYS A 36 -9.00 13.30 -1.07
CA LYS A 36 -8.28 14.15 -2.01
C LYS A 36 -6.83 13.70 -2.20
N TYR A 37 -6.16 13.24 -1.13
CA TYR A 37 -4.74 12.88 -1.14
C TYR A 37 -4.46 11.38 -1.25
N VAL A 38 -5.45 10.51 -1.05
CA VAL A 38 -5.28 9.06 -1.12
C VAL A 38 -6.28 8.47 -2.10
N SER A 39 -6.09 8.72 -3.39
CA SER A 39 -6.93 8.11 -4.41
C SER A 39 -6.31 6.80 -4.92
N TYR A 40 -7.16 5.90 -5.44
CA TYR A 40 -6.72 4.61 -5.97
C TYR A 40 -5.74 4.74 -7.16
N LYS A 41 -5.81 5.85 -7.90
CA LYS A 41 -4.95 6.10 -9.07
C LYS A 41 -3.50 6.33 -8.65
N GLU A 42 -3.31 6.93 -7.50
CA GLU A 42 -1.99 7.19 -6.94
C GLU A 42 -1.43 5.95 -6.24
N LEU A 43 -2.24 5.23 -5.47
CA LEU A 43 -1.80 4.01 -4.77
C LEU A 43 -1.57 2.82 -5.72
N PHE A 44 -2.41 2.69 -6.74
CA PHE A 44 -2.38 1.57 -7.68
C PHE A 44 -2.47 2.07 -9.13
N PRO A 45 -1.36 2.62 -9.68
CA PRO A 45 -1.36 3.25 -11.02
C PRO A 45 -1.62 2.27 -12.18
N ASP A 46 -1.46 0.99 -11.97
CA ASP A 46 -1.77 -0.08 -12.94
C ASP A 46 -3.28 -0.39 -13.06
N ALA A 47 -4.09 0.19 -12.20
CA ALA A 47 -5.53 0.02 -12.26
C ALA A 47 -6.15 0.68 -13.49
N THR A 48 -6.68 -0.14 -14.40
CA THR A 48 -7.14 0.31 -15.73
C THR A 48 -8.59 0.79 -15.77
N LYS A 49 -9.37 0.64 -14.70
CA LYS A 49 -10.80 0.98 -14.67
C LYS A 49 -11.13 1.95 -13.55
N GLU A 50 -11.90 2.99 -13.86
CA GLU A 50 -12.57 3.77 -12.83
C GLU A 50 -13.61 2.88 -12.13
N ILE A 51 -13.38 2.59 -10.85
CA ILE A 51 -14.30 1.81 -10.04
C ILE A 51 -14.94 2.77 -9.02
N LYS A 52 -16.24 2.68 -8.89
CA LYS A 52 -16.96 3.37 -7.82
C LYS A 52 -16.70 2.57 -6.53
N LEU A 53 -15.78 3.07 -5.71
CA LEU A 53 -15.46 2.45 -4.43
C LEU A 53 -16.68 2.43 -3.51
N SER A 54 -16.86 1.35 -2.74
CA SER A 54 -17.87 1.28 -1.68
C SER A 54 -17.57 2.28 -0.56
N ASN A 55 -18.54 2.55 0.30
CA ASN A 55 -18.31 3.44 1.44
C ASN A 55 -17.28 2.85 2.43
N GLU A 56 -17.26 1.53 2.58
CA GLU A 56 -16.29 0.82 3.42
C GLU A 56 -14.85 1.05 2.95
N VAL A 57 -14.63 0.97 1.63
CA VAL A 57 -13.30 1.27 1.06
C VAL A 57 -12.90 2.73 1.27
N LYS A 58 -13.86 3.66 1.27
CA LYS A 58 -13.56 5.08 1.50
C LYS A 58 -13.12 5.37 2.94
N GLU A 59 -13.58 4.60 3.91
CA GLU A 59 -13.18 4.74 5.31
C GLU A 59 -11.70 4.40 5.51
N VAL A 60 -11.14 3.53 4.68
CA VAL A 60 -9.72 3.18 4.70
C VAL A 60 -8.80 4.40 4.53
N PHE A 61 -9.25 5.40 3.78
CA PHE A 61 -8.44 6.60 3.55
C PHE A 61 -8.10 7.35 4.83
N SER A 62 -9.01 7.37 5.80
CA SER A 62 -8.76 8.02 7.08
C SER A 62 -7.75 7.27 7.95
N LEU A 63 -7.63 5.94 7.79
CA LEU A 63 -6.70 5.13 8.58
C LEU A 63 -5.23 5.48 8.29
N PHE A 64 -4.91 5.94 7.07
CA PHE A 64 -3.56 6.41 6.74
C PHE A 64 -3.13 7.63 7.54
N PHE A 65 -4.09 8.43 8.00
CA PHE A 65 -3.86 9.69 8.72
C PHE A 65 -4.18 9.62 10.20
N GLN A 66 -4.43 8.45 10.75
CA GLN A 66 -4.87 8.29 12.15
C GLN A 66 -3.88 8.91 13.15
N ASP A 67 -2.57 8.77 12.91
CA ASP A 67 -1.50 9.32 13.75
C ASP A 67 -0.66 10.37 12.99
N PHE A 68 -1.26 11.00 11.97
CA PHE A 68 -0.61 12.03 11.18
C PHE A 68 -0.37 13.28 12.01
N ASP A 69 0.85 13.81 11.91
CA ASP A 69 1.22 15.13 12.46
C ASP A 69 2.21 15.83 11.53
N TYR A 70 2.37 17.12 11.70
CA TYR A 70 3.28 17.91 10.87
C TYR A 70 3.88 19.07 11.63
N GLN A 71 5.03 19.56 11.13
CA GLN A 71 5.69 20.78 11.57
C GLN A 71 6.16 21.55 10.35
N ILE A 72 5.84 22.85 10.28
CA ILE A 72 6.42 23.75 9.27
C ILE A 72 7.81 24.14 9.77
N LEU A 73 8.85 23.80 9.00
CA LEU A 73 10.24 24.04 9.34
C LEU A 73 10.73 25.39 8.78
N ASP A 74 10.34 25.68 7.54
CA ASP A 74 10.71 26.91 6.84
C ASP A 74 9.64 27.28 5.82
N LEU A 75 9.55 28.56 5.49
CA LEU A 75 8.64 29.14 4.52
C LEU A 75 9.31 30.25 3.74
N ASP A 76 9.44 30.06 2.44
CA ASP A 76 9.93 31.06 1.49
C ASP A 76 8.80 31.51 0.55
N VAL A 77 8.66 32.82 0.35
CA VAL A 77 7.61 33.42 -0.48
C VAL A 77 8.27 34.33 -1.51
N ASP A 78 8.05 34.01 -2.78
CA ASP A 78 8.46 34.82 -3.94
C ASP A 78 7.25 35.61 -4.44
N GLU A 79 7.14 36.86 -3.98
CA GLU A 79 6.02 37.75 -4.33
C GLU A 79 5.99 38.10 -5.82
N ASP A 80 7.14 38.21 -6.45
CA ASP A 80 7.24 38.56 -7.87
C ASP A 80 6.69 37.45 -8.76
N LYS A 81 6.91 36.20 -8.36
CA LYS A 81 6.40 35.01 -9.08
C LYS A 81 5.04 34.55 -8.61
N LYS A 82 4.53 35.08 -7.50
CA LYS A 82 3.31 34.59 -6.85
C LYS A 82 3.41 33.11 -6.47
N GLU A 83 4.57 32.68 -6.01
CA GLU A 83 4.89 31.32 -5.61
C GLU A 83 5.41 31.31 -4.17
N ALA A 84 5.17 30.20 -3.49
CA ALA A 84 5.75 29.96 -2.19
C ALA A 84 6.19 28.50 -2.05
N THR A 85 7.18 28.27 -1.20
CA THR A 85 7.70 26.95 -0.91
C THR A 85 7.84 26.79 0.60
N ALA A 86 7.26 25.71 1.14
CA ALA A 86 7.39 25.37 2.54
C ALA A 86 8.11 24.04 2.71
N SER A 87 9.07 24.01 3.65
CA SER A 87 9.67 22.76 4.12
C SER A 87 8.90 22.25 5.33
N LEU A 88 8.43 21.04 5.25
CA LEU A 88 7.65 20.39 6.31
C LEU A 88 8.40 19.17 6.86
N ARG A 89 8.21 18.92 8.14
CA ARG A 89 8.44 17.61 8.76
C ARG A 89 7.09 16.98 9.02
N LEU A 90 6.89 15.80 8.47
CA LEU A 90 5.66 15.01 8.60
C LEU A 90 5.92 13.82 9.52
N SER A 91 4.99 13.53 10.41
CA SER A 91 4.87 12.26 11.11
C SER A 91 3.80 11.44 10.42
N THR A 92 4.18 10.34 9.79
CA THR A 92 3.30 9.51 8.96
C THR A 92 3.41 8.06 9.40
N ILE A 93 2.46 7.24 8.98
CA ILE A 93 2.53 5.79 9.16
C ILE A 93 3.85 5.22 8.60
N ASP A 94 4.41 4.17 9.23
CA ASP A 94 5.50 3.37 8.67
C ASP A 94 5.01 2.60 7.43
N ALA A 95 5.01 3.32 6.32
CA ALA A 95 4.54 2.79 5.05
C ALA A 95 5.42 1.69 4.47
N ALA A 96 6.69 1.58 4.88
CA ALA A 96 7.56 0.49 4.46
C ALA A 96 7.10 -0.83 5.06
N SER A 97 6.81 -0.83 6.37
CA SER A 97 6.26 -2.01 7.07
C SER A 97 4.87 -2.37 6.54
N LEU A 98 3.99 -1.38 6.32
CA LEU A 98 2.67 -1.60 5.74
C LEU A 98 2.75 -2.21 4.33
N ALA A 99 3.62 -1.67 3.47
CA ALA A 99 3.79 -2.18 2.11
C ALA A 99 4.31 -3.63 2.10
N LYS A 100 5.24 -3.95 2.99
CA LYS A 100 5.75 -5.31 3.15
C LYS A 100 4.65 -6.28 3.55
N ASP A 101 3.89 -5.97 4.60
CA ASP A 101 2.76 -6.78 5.06
C ASP A 101 1.70 -6.94 3.94
N TYR A 102 1.48 -5.86 3.16
CA TYR A 102 0.59 -5.91 2.00
C TYR A 102 1.12 -6.86 0.92
N GLY A 103 2.40 -6.82 0.60
CA GLY A 103 3.04 -7.72 -0.35
C GLY A 103 2.93 -9.18 0.08
N GLU A 104 3.21 -9.48 1.35
CA GLU A 104 3.08 -10.82 1.93
C GLU A 104 1.63 -11.34 1.87
N ALA A 105 0.66 -10.52 2.30
CA ALA A 105 -0.75 -10.88 2.30
C ALA A 105 -1.31 -11.02 0.87
N SER A 106 -0.90 -10.16 -0.05
CA SER A 106 -1.28 -10.23 -1.47
C SER A 106 -0.77 -11.51 -2.12
N LEU A 107 0.51 -11.86 -1.91
CA LEU A 107 1.10 -13.11 -2.40
C LEU A 107 0.39 -14.33 -1.82
N LYS A 108 0.14 -14.34 -0.51
CA LYS A 108 -0.62 -15.41 0.16
C LYS A 108 -2.01 -15.58 -0.47
N ASN A 109 -2.74 -14.49 -0.69
CA ASN A 109 -4.07 -14.51 -1.29
C ASN A 109 -4.02 -15.06 -2.73
N ALA A 110 -3.00 -14.67 -3.51
CA ALA A 110 -2.81 -15.18 -4.88
C ALA A 110 -2.59 -16.70 -4.90
N ILE A 111 -1.76 -17.22 -3.98
CA ILE A 111 -1.51 -18.65 -3.84
C ILE A 111 -2.79 -19.42 -3.43
N LEU A 112 -3.54 -18.88 -2.46
CA LEU A 112 -4.81 -19.50 -2.02
C LEU A 112 -5.86 -19.50 -3.13
N LYS A 113 -5.99 -18.39 -3.89
CA LYS A 113 -6.89 -18.34 -5.07
C LYS A 113 -6.51 -19.37 -6.13
N ALA A 114 -5.22 -19.61 -6.34
CA ALA A 114 -4.75 -20.64 -7.28
C ALA A 114 -5.02 -22.08 -6.78
N ALA A 115 -5.22 -22.27 -5.48
CA ALA A 115 -5.55 -23.53 -4.85
C ALA A 115 -7.07 -23.82 -4.80
N ASP A 116 -7.91 -22.82 -5.03
CA ASP A 116 -9.36 -22.99 -5.09
C ASP A 116 -9.74 -23.73 -6.39
N SER A 117 -10.79 -24.56 -6.34
CA SER A 117 -11.25 -25.32 -7.51
C SER A 117 -11.71 -24.39 -8.65
N GLU A 118 -11.56 -24.85 -9.92
CA GLU A 118 -11.92 -24.07 -11.12
C GLU A 118 -13.37 -23.55 -11.11
N GLU A 119 -14.31 -24.25 -10.43
CA GLU A 119 -15.70 -23.80 -10.30
C GLU A 119 -15.85 -22.53 -9.43
N GLN A 120 -14.94 -22.32 -8.46
CA GLN A 120 -14.91 -21.12 -7.63
C GLN A 120 -14.06 -20.00 -8.25
N ALA A 121 -13.12 -20.35 -9.11
CA ALA A 121 -12.19 -19.42 -9.76
C ALA A 121 -12.88 -18.54 -10.82
N THR A 122 -13.95 -18.99 -11.44
CA THR A 122 -14.63 -18.23 -12.53
C THR A 122 -15.37 -16.98 -12.05
N GLU A 123 -15.78 -16.92 -10.79
CA GLU A 123 -16.43 -15.73 -10.22
C GLU A 123 -15.47 -14.75 -9.51
N LYS A 124 -14.28 -15.24 -9.07
CA LYS A 124 -13.35 -14.46 -8.22
C LYS A 124 -12.07 -13.98 -8.91
N ASN A 125 -11.89 -14.21 -10.19
CA ASN A 125 -10.62 -13.94 -10.90
C ASN A 125 -10.44 -12.48 -11.32
N THR A 126 -11.08 -11.54 -10.65
CA THR A 126 -10.72 -10.12 -10.79
C THR A 126 -9.97 -9.71 -9.54
N ASP A 127 -8.66 -9.46 -9.68
CA ASP A 127 -7.89 -8.63 -8.76
C ASP A 127 -8.56 -7.25 -8.80
N SER A 128 -9.65 -7.14 -8.02
CA SER A 128 -10.46 -5.94 -8.04
C SER A 128 -9.77 -4.89 -7.18
N MET A 129 -9.83 -3.66 -7.61
CA MET A 129 -9.33 -2.52 -6.83
C MET A 129 -9.92 -2.52 -5.41
N GLU A 130 -11.18 -2.95 -5.28
CA GLU A 130 -11.86 -3.08 -4.00
C GLU A 130 -11.17 -4.11 -3.09
N GLU A 131 -10.73 -5.27 -3.62
CA GLU A 131 -9.97 -6.27 -2.84
C GLU A 131 -8.64 -5.72 -2.33
N ARG A 132 -7.94 -4.91 -3.14
CA ARG A 132 -6.67 -4.27 -2.73
C ARG A 132 -6.89 -3.29 -1.57
N TYR A 133 -7.94 -2.48 -1.61
CA TYR A 133 -8.28 -1.58 -0.52
C TYR A 133 -8.78 -2.31 0.73
N LEU A 134 -9.58 -3.36 0.57
CA LEU A 134 -10.02 -4.19 1.69
C LEU A 134 -8.84 -4.88 2.38
N LEU A 135 -7.82 -5.28 1.61
CA LEU A 135 -6.60 -5.82 2.20
C LEU A 135 -5.83 -4.76 3.00
N LEU A 136 -5.71 -3.53 2.47
CA LEU A 136 -5.13 -2.41 3.22
C LEU A 136 -5.93 -2.10 4.48
N ASP A 137 -7.26 -2.08 4.39
CA ASP A 137 -8.15 -1.88 5.54
C ASP A 137 -7.91 -2.92 6.65
N GLN A 138 -7.84 -4.20 6.26
CA GLN A 138 -7.56 -5.28 7.20
C GLN A 138 -6.20 -5.11 7.89
N LEU A 139 -5.18 -4.73 7.14
CA LEU A 139 -3.83 -4.53 7.69
C LEU A 139 -3.80 -3.33 8.64
N LEU A 140 -4.35 -2.20 8.22
CA LEU A 140 -4.39 -0.97 9.02
C LEU A 140 -5.24 -1.13 10.29
N SER A 141 -6.35 -1.88 10.22
CA SER A 141 -7.25 -2.09 11.36
C SER A 141 -6.71 -3.13 12.36
N ASN A 142 -5.96 -4.13 11.89
CA ASN A 142 -5.51 -5.24 12.74
C ASN A 142 -4.08 -5.08 13.26
N ASN A 143 -3.25 -4.28 12.60
CA ASN A 143 -1.85 -4.04 12.96
C ASN A 143 -1.68 -2.62 13.48
N ASN A 144 -0.79 -2.44 14.43
CA ASN A 144 -0.41 -1.13 14.93
C ASN A 144 0.94 -0.74 14.34
N TYR A 145 0.92 0.03 13.25
CA TYR A 145 2.13 0.53 12.61
C TYR A 145 2.68 1.73 13.38
N ALA A 146 4.00 1.79 13.53
CA ALA A 146 4.66 2.94 14.11
C ALA A 146 4.51 4.17 13.22
N THR A 147 4.78 5.35 13.75
CA THR A 147 4.96 6.57 12.97
C THR A 147 6.42 6.80 12.64
N VAL A 148 6.68 7.35 11.46
CA VAL A 148 8.02 7.70 10.96
C VAL A 148 8.03 9.17 10.55
N GLU A 149 9.09 9.88 10.96
CA GLU A 149 9.29 11.25 10.53
C GLU A 149 9.97 11.31 9.16
N ARG A 150 9.51 12.25 8.32
CA ARG A 150 10.11 12.57 7.02
C ARG A 150 9.99 14.04 6.70
N GLU A 151 10.93 14.54 5.93
CA GLU A 151 10.89 15.92 5.44
C GLU A 151 10.39 15.92 3.99
N CYS A 152 9.56 16.90 3.67
CA CYS A 152 9.09 17.13 2.31
C CYS A 152 8.94 18.62 2.03
N THR A 153 8.79 18.95 0.76
CA THR A 153 8.55 20.29 0.28
C THR A 153 7.14 20.40 -0.26
N VAL A 154 6.45 21.48 0.10
CA VAL A 154 5.13 21.85 -0.41
C VAL A 154 5.27 23.12 -1.21
N GLU A 155 4.75 23.11 -2.42
CA GLU A 155 4.69 24.27 -3.30
C GLU A 155 3.29 24.88 -3.27
N LEU A 156 3.23 26.21 -3.29
CA LEU A 156 1.98 26.97 -3.34
C LEU A 156 2.04 27.99 -4.46
N CYS A 157 0.88 28.31 -5.01
CA CYS A 157 0.71 29.41 -5.96
C CYS A 157 -0.40 30.34 -5.51
N ASN A 158 -0.26 31.62 -5.85
CA ASN A 158 -1.27 32.63 -5.63
C ASN A 158 -2.08 32.85 -6.91
N LYS A 159 -3.36 32.52 -6.88
CA LYS A 159 -4.31 32.67 -7.99
C LYS A 159 -5.02 34.02 -8.00
N GLY A 160 -4.82 34.85 -6.96
CA GLY A 160 -5.44 36.17 -6.86
C GLY A 160 -5.05 37.07 -8.04
N SER A 161 -6.03 37.76 -8.63
CA SER A 161 -5.81 38.79 -9.63
C SER A 161 -5.45 40.12 -8.95
N ASN A 162 -4.84 41.05 -9.68
CA ASN A 162 -4.22 42.28 -9.15
C ASN A 162 -5.16 43.20 -8.32
N ASP A 163 -6.45 42.95 -8.30
CA ASP A 163 -7.47 43.74 -7.56
C ASP A 163 -8.20 42.93 -6.47
N ASP A 164 -7.99 41.60 -6.38
CA ASP A 164 -8.62 40.71 -5.41
C ASP A 164 -7.61 40.31 -4.32
N LYS A 165 -8.15 39.85 -3.18
CA LYS A 165 -7.35 39.30 -2.08
C LYS A 165 -6.45 38.19 -2.58
N ASP A 166 -5.26 38.09 -2.01
CA ASP A 166 -4.37 36.95 -2.20
C ASP A 166 -5.10 35.64 -1.95
N GLU A 167 -5.09 34.77 -2.96
CA GLU A 167 -5.71 33.44 -2.93
C GLU A 167 -4.64 32.38 -3.11
N TRP A 168 -3.99 32.02 -2.02
CA TRP A 168 -2.97 30.98 -2.01
C TRP A 168 -3.58 29.59 -2.02
N GLU A 169 -3.00 28.70 -2.80
CA GLU A 169 -3.41 27.30 -2.91
C GLU A 169 -2.19 26.39 -2.96
N ILE A 170 -2.29 25.25 -2.26
CA ILE A 170 -1.27 24.19 -2.32
C ILE A 170 -1.31 23.54 -3.71
N ILE A 171 -0.15 23.46 -4.36
CA ILE A 171 0.01 22.74 -5.62
C ILE A 171 0.08 21.25 -5.30
N ARG A 172 -0.96 20.52 -5.71
CA ARG A 172 -0.94 19.06 -5.62
C ARG A 172 0.12 18.49 -6.57
N SER A 173 0.94 17.59 -6.04
CA SER A 173 1.91 16.84 -6.81
C SER A 173 1.96 15.40 -6.31
N HIS A 174 2.33 14.47 -7.19
CA HIS A 174 2.55 13.08 -6.81
C HIS A 174 3.56 12.94 -5.66
N SER A 175 4.59 13.79 -5.64
CA SER A 175 5.57 13.82 -4.56
C SER A 175 4.94 14.19 -3.21
N LEU A 176 4.11 15.24 -3.17
CA LEU A 176 3.40 15.63 -1.94
C LEU A 176 2.47 14.52 -1.47
N GLU A 177 1.63 14.00 -2.36
CA GLU A 177 0.67 12.93 -2.05
C GLU A 177 1.37 11.68 -1.50
N ASN A 178 2.47 11.27 -2.14
CA ASN A 178 3.27 10.14 -1.67
C ASN A 178 3.91 10.39 -0.30
N ASN A 179 4.40 11.60 -0.05
CA ASN A 179 4.97 11.95 1.26
C ASN A 179 3.92 11.97 2.37
N LEU A 180 2.69 12.44 2.09
CA LEU A 180 1.58 12.46 3.05
C LEU A 180 1.17 11.06 3.51
N VAL A 181 1.31 10.04 2.65
CA VAL A 181 1.05 8.63 2.99
C VAL A 181 2.33 7.85 3.31
N GLY A 182 3.36 8.52 3.79
CA GLY A 182 4.58 7.87 4.25
C GLY A 182 5.47 7.25 3.16
N GLY A 183 5.25 7.59 1.87
CA GLY A 183 5.97 7.00 0.75
C GLY A 183 5.36 5.69 0.25
N LEU A 184 4.15 5.34 0.68
CA LEU A 184 3.50 4.07 0.35
C LEU A 184 3.41 3.79 -1.14
N MET A 185 3.12 4.83 -1.95
CA MET A 185 3.02 4.68 -3.41
C MET A 185 4.34 4.18 -4.03
N THR A 186 5.47 4.67 -3.53
CA THR A 186 6.80 4.22 -3.97
C THR A 186 7.04 2.77 -3.59
N TYR A 187 6.72 2.37 -2.37
CA TYR A 187 6.90 1.00 -1.91
C TYR A 187 6.01 0.02 -2.66
N LEU A 188 4.72 0.34 -2.86
CA LEU A 188 3.79 -0.53 -3.59
C LEU A 188 4.14 -0.68 -5.08
N SER A 189 4.87 0.26 -5.66
CA SER A 189 5.36 0.18 -7.04
C SER A 189 6.71 -0.54 -7.18
N ASP A 190 7.36 -0.91 -6.07
CA ASP A 190 8.62 -1.63 -6.09
C ASP A 190 8.40 -3.12 -6.39
N ASN A 191 8.92 -3.57 -7.51
CA ASN A 191 8.86 -4.98 -7.91
C ASN A 191 9.67 -5.92 -6.99
N ASN A 192 10.56 -5.37 -6.17
CA ASN A 192 11.38 -6.10 -5.21
C ASN A 192 10.94 -5.85 -3.76
N LEU A 193 9.67 -5.51 -3.55
CA LEU A 193 9.13 -5.22 -2.23
C LEU A 193 9.38 -6.36 -1.22
N LEU A 194 9.30 -7.60 -1.67
CA LEU A 194 9.70 -8.77 -0.90
C LEU A 194 11.03 -9.32 -1.46
N SER A 195 11.97 -9.61 -0.56
CA SER A 195 13.18 -10.34 -0.95
C SER A 195 12.84 -11.75 -1.44
N PRO A 196 13.74 -12.40 -2.18
CA PRO A 196 13.55 -13.79 -2.60
C PRO A 196 13.30 -14.75 -1.43
N GLU A 197 14.00 -14.55 -0.30
CA GLU A 197 13.81 -15.37 0.91
C GLU A 197 12.43 -15.14 1.52
N GLU A 198 11.98 -13.90 1.62
CA GLU A 198 10.65 -13.55 2.12
C GLU A 198 9.56 -14.11 1.22
N THR A 199 9.72 -13.98 -0.11
CA THR A 199 8.81 -14.53 -1.12
C THR A 199 8.66 -16.05 -0.95
N LEU A 200 9.78 -16.78 -0.83
CA LEU A 200 9.76 -18.23 -0.61
C LEU A 200 9.16 -18.59 0.75
N THR A 201 9.45 -17.81 1.77
CA THR A 201 8.91 -18.01 3.12
C THR A 201 7.38 -17.89 3.13
N VAL A 202 6.83 -16.85 2.51
CA VAL A 202 5.37 -16.66 2.36
C VAL A 202 4.77 -17.83 1.59
N TYR A 203 5.39 -18.22 0.49
CA TYR A 203 4.95 -19.34 -0.33
C TYR A 203 4.86 -20.64 0.48
N LEU A 204 5.96 -21.04 1.13
CA LEU A 204 6.02 -22.30 1.89
C LEU A 204 5.12 -22.28 3.13
N ASN A 205 5.03 -21.15 3.84
CA ASN A 205 4.09 -20.99 4.95
C ASN A 205 2.64 -21.08 4.48
N THR A 206 2.32 -20.54 3.31
CA THR A 206 0.97 -20.65 2.76
C THR A 206 0.62 -22.11 2.45
N LEU A 207 1.53 -22.86 1.83
CA LEU A 207 1.34 -24.30 1.63
C LEU A 207 1.12 -25.03 2.96
N LYS A 208 1.92 -24.72 3.98
CA LYS A 208 1.79 -25.33 5.31
C LYS A 208 0.46 -25.04 6.00
N THR A 209 -0.13 -23.89 5.74
CA THR A 209 -1.38 -23.43 6.38
C THR A 209 -2.65 -23.67 5.53
N MET A 210 -2.52 -24.12 4.28
CA MET A 210 -3.64 -24.54 3.46
C MET A 210 -4.38 -25.68 4.16
N ASN A 211 -5.68 -25.80 3.90
CA ASN A 211 -6.36 -27.05 4.22
C ASN A 211 -5.94 -28.17 3.26
N THR A 212 -6.26 -29.40 3.59
CA THR A 212 -5.84 -30.59 2.81
C THR A 212 -6.36 -30.53 1.37
N GLU A 213 -7.60 -30.08 1.15
CA GLU A 213 -8.20 -29.96 -0.18
C GLU A 213 -7.46 -28.90 -1.03
N GLN A 214 -7.24 -27.71 -0.49
CA GLN A 214 -6.50 -26.65 -1.17
C GLN A 214 -5.07 -27.10 -1.53
N MET A 215 -4.39 -27.78 -0.60
CA MET A 215 -3.05 -28.31 -0.88
C MET A 215 -3.09 -29.36 -1.99
N GLY A 216 -4.06 -30.27 -1.97
CA GLY A 216 -4.26 -31.27 -3.02
C GLY A 216 -4.46 -30.65 -4.39
N ASN A 217 -5.35 -29.68 -4.49
CA ASN A 217 -5.64 -28.94 -5.72
C ASN A 217 -4.40 -28.19 -6.23
N TYR A 218 -3.72 -27.47 -5.34
CA TYR A 218 -2.54 -26.66 -5.70
C TYR A 218 -1.38 -27.51 -6.20
N LEU A 219 -1.10 -28.63 -5.54
CA LEU A 219 -0.04 -29.55 -5.95
C LEU A 219 -0.44 -30.44 -7.13
N GLY A 220 -1.72 -30.47 -7.52
CA GLY A 220 -2.24 -31.30 -8.58
C GLY A 220 -2.11 -32.80 -8.34
N ILE A 221 -1.97 -33.23 -7.07
CA ILE A 221 -1.74 -34.61 -6.69
C ILE A 221 -2.95 -35.47 -7.12
N GLU A 222 -4.16 -34.93 -6.98
CA GLU A 222 -5.38 -35.64 -7.39
C GLU A 222 -5.44 -35.91 -8.88
N SER A 223 -4.86 -35.04 -9.72
CA SER A 223 -4.82 -35.26 -11.17
C SER A 223 -4.00 -36.48 -11.58
N LEU A 224 -3.04 -36.89 -10.76
CA LEU A 224 -2.26 -38.12 -10.98
C LEU A 224 -3.09 -39.38 -10.77
N PHE A 225 -4.16 -39.28 -9.98
CA PHE A 225 -5.06 -40.40 -9.60
C PHE A 225 -6.48 -40.19 -10.11
N ASN A 226 -6.74 -39.17 -10.92
CA ASN A 226 -8.08 -38.88 -11.41
C ASN A 226 -8.63 -40.03 -12.24
N THR A 227 -9.30 -40.95 -11.57
CA THR A 227 -9.95 -42.16 -12.12
C THR A 227 -11.34 -42.27 -11.51
N SER A 228 -12.24 -42.98 -12.19
CA SER A 228 -13.54 -43.39 -11.65
C SER A 228 -13.41 -44.44 -10.54
N ASP A 229 -12.21 -44.81 -10.15
CA ASP A 229 -11.89 -45.82 -9.15
C ASP A 229 -11.85 -45.15 -7.75
N THR A 230 -12.83 -45.46 -6.92
CA THR A 230 -12.96 -44.93 -5.55
C THR A 230 -11.78 -45.29 -4.65
N ASP A 231 -11.13 -46.41 -4.86
CA ASP A 231 -10.00 -46.85 -4.03
C ASP A 231 -8.77 -45.99 -4.31
N LYS A 232 -8.53 -45.62 -5.57
CA LYS A 232 -7.42 -44.73 -5.94
C LYS A 232 -7.64 -43.32 -5.46
N ASN A 233 -8.88 -42.79 -5.50
CA ASN A 233 -9.20 -41.46 -4.95
C ASN A 233 -9.02 -41.44 -3.42
N SER A 234 -9.34 -42.52 -2.72
CA SER A 234 -9.09 -42.64 -1.28
C SER A 234 -7.59 -42.63 -0.95
N ILE A 235 -6.77 -43.28 -1.79
CA ILE A 235 -5.32 -43.30 -1.64
C ILE A 235 -4.73 -41.87 -1.88
N ALA A 236 -5.22 -41.20 -2.93
CA ALA A 236 -4.79 -39.82 -3.22
C ALA A 236 -5.09 -38.90 -2.05
N ALA A 237 -6.30 -38.94 -1.51
CA ALA A 237 -6.68 -38.13 -0.34
C ALA A 237 -5.81 -38.45 0.88
N ALA A 238 -5.54 -39.72 1.16
CA ALA A 238 -4.67 -40.12 2.28
C ALA A 238 -3.19 -39.63 2.08
N LEU A 239 -2.68 -39.62 0.85
CA LEU A 239 -1.37 -39.11 0.54
C LEU A 239 -1.29 -37.57 0.73
N VAL A 240 -2.32 -36.84 0.30
CA VAL A 240 -2.39 -35.40 0.52
C VAL A 240 -2.45 -35.09 2.02
N GLU A 241 -3.26 -35.79 2.78
CA GLU A 241 -3.36 -35.63 4.24
C GLU A 241 -2.01 -35.94 4.93
N LEU A 242 -1.35 -37.03 4.53
CA LEU A 242 -0.04 -37.39 5.07
C LEU A 242 1.02 -36.33 4.73
N PHE A 243 1.06 -35.83 3.49
CA PHE A 243 1.95 -34.77 3.07
C PHE A 243 1.67 -33.52 3.87
N HIS A 244 0.42 -33.07 3.96
CA HIS A 244 0.03 -31.87 4.68
C HIS A 244 0.41 -31.94 6.17
N SER A 245 0.13 -33.06 6.83
CA SER A 245 0.40 -33.23 8.27
C SER A 245 1.90 -33.29 8.63
N THR A 246 2.75 -33.66 7.67
CA THR A 246 4.20 -33.82 7.88
C THR A 246 5.04 -32.72 7.22
N PHE A 247 4.41 -31.85 6.40
CA PHE A 247 5.13 -30.80 5.68
C PHE A 247 5.71 -29.78 6.63
N ASP A 248 7.03 -29.60 6.56
CA ASP A 248 7.77 -28.56 7.25
C ASP A 248 8.96 -28.11 6.41
N PHE A 249 9.49 -26.94 6.67
CA PHE A 249 10.62 -26.41 5.94
C PHE A 249 11.54 -25.58 6.82
N ASN A 250 12.78 -25.48 6.39
CA ASN A 250 13.77 -24.58 7.00
C ASN A 250 14.68 -24.01 5.91
N ILE A 251 14.73 -22.69 5.79
CA ILE A 251 15.63 -21.97 4.89
C ILE A 251 16.97 -21.82 5.59
N SER A 252 18.06 -22.24 4.95
CA SER A 252 19.41 -22.25 5.53
C SER A 252 20.32 -21.16 4.97
N SER A 253 20.15 -20.79 3.69
CA SER A 253 20.88 -19.69 3.08
C SER A 253 20.12 -19.14 1.88
N CYS A 254 20.37 -17.88 1.56
CA CYS A 254 19.92 -17.21 0.34
C CYS A 254 21.11 -16.45 -0.25
N ASP A 255 21.51 -16.81 -1.48
CA ASP A 255 22.55 -16.14 -2.24
C ASP A 255 21.89 -15.40 -3.40
N GLU A 256 21.96 -14.07 -3.38
CA GLU A 256 21.34 -13.20 -4.38
C GLU A 256 22.38 -12.70 -5.39
N GLU A 257 22.12 -12.91 -6.68
CA GLU A 257 22.92 -12.39 -7.79
C GLU A 257 22.03 -11.60 -8.75
N SER A 258 22.14 -10.27 -8.75
CA SER A 258 21.48 -9.31 -9.66
C SER A 258 19.99 -9.59 -9.96
N TYR A 259 19.68 -10.63 -10.73
CA TYR A 259 18.32 -11.01 -11.15
C TYR A 259 17.93 -12.43 -10.74
N ASN A 260 18.81 -13.14 -10.06
CA ASN A 260 18.58 -14.52 -9.64
C ASN A 260 18.91 -14.66 -8.15
N ALA A 261 18.18 -15.53 -7.49
CA ALA A 261 18.49 -15.94 -6.13
C ALA A 261 18.55 -17.46 -6.05
N VAL A 262 19.52 -17.97 -5.30
CA VAL A 262 19.63 -19.39 -4.98
C VAL A 262 19.36 -19.57 -3.49
N ILE A 263 18.26 -20.23 -3.15
CA ILE A 263 17.84 -20.42 -1.78
C ILE A 263 17.97 -21.89 -1.41
N GLN A 264 18.79 -22.20 -0.42
CA GLN A 264 18.91 -23.54 0.13
C GLN A 264 17.84 -23.77 1.17
N THR A 265 16.94 -24.70 0.87
CA THR A 265 15.79 -25.01 1.74
C THR A 265 15.77 -26.51 2.02
N LYS A 266 15.67 -26.87 3.31
CA LYS A 266 15.38 -28.21 3.75
C LYS A 266 13.87 -28.37 3.85
N ILE A 267 13.29 -29.26 3.08
CA ILE A 267 11.88 -29.65 3.16
C ILE A 267 11.81 -30.98 3.91
N THR A 268 10.90 -31.05 4.86
CA THR A 268 10.58 -32.27 5.60
C THR A 268 9.17 -32.74 5.21
N THR A 269 9.06 -33.98 4.84
CA THR A 269 7.80 -34.66 4.52
C THR A 269 7.83 -36.04 5.12
N PHE A 270 6.88 -36.91 4.78
CA PHE A 270 6.88 -38.33 5.18
C PHE A 270 7.92 -39.16 4.40
N ASP A 271 8.38 -40.26 4.99
CA ASP A 271 9.21 -41.29 4.38
C ASP A 271 8.34 -42.35 3.67
#